data_037183613d101d3ca4faeffe37e62968
#
_entry.id   037183613d101d3ca4faeffe37e62968
#
_cell.length_a   1.000
_cell.length_b   1.000
_cell.length_c   1.000
_cell.angle_alpha   90.00
_cell.angle_beta   90.00
_cell.angle_gamma   90.00
#
_symmetry.space_group_name_H-M   'P 1'
#
loop_
_entity.id
_entity.type
_entity.pdbx_description
1 polymer ?
#
loop_
_entity_poly.entity_id
_entity_poly.type
_entity_poly.pdbx_seq_one_letter_code
_entity_poly.pdbx_strand_id
1 'polypeptide(L)'
;ELRRQVAALALHLQDQGVGRGDRVAAYLPNVPAAVVALLATASLGAVWSVCAPDMGTDAVLDRFRQIEPKVLIACNGVVYAGREHDRRESVQALCAGLPSLRHVLLLDNLPGLERPELGVDHDRFHCAVARDDAAVAAFEPHWVPFDHPLWIVYSSGTTGLPKPLVHGHGGVMLMALPLLVLHNDVGCSYRPETRGERFFWYSSTGWVMWNCQVGGLLDGTTCCLFDGSPGGSKAQPDWSV
;
A
#
# COMPACT_ATOMS: atom_id res chain seq x y z
N GLU A 1 -16.26 6.36 4.88
CA GLU A 1 -14.97 6.60 5.53
C GLU A 1 -13.79 6.38 4.58
N LEU A 2 -13.68 5.23 3.88
CA LEU A 2 -12.56 4.96 2.95
C LEU A 2 -12.40 6.07 1.90
N ARG A 3 -13.50 6.46 1.22
CA ARG A 3 -13.46 7.54 0.20
C ARG A 3 -12.94 8.85 0.79
N ARG A 4 -13.37 9.22 1.99
CA ARG A 4 -12.91 10.43 2.67
C ARG A 4 -11.40 10.39 2.97
N GLN A 5 -10.91 9.29 3.56
CA GLN A 5 -9.48 9.13 3.85
C GLN A 5 -8.63 9.13 2.58
N VAL A 6 -9.09 8.49 1.51
CA VAL A 6 -8.43 8.50 0.20
C VAL A 6 -8.34 9.93 -0.35
N ALA A 7 -9.43 10.68 -0.32
CA ALA A 7 -9.45 12.06 -0.78
C ALA A 7 -8.53 12.97 0.06
N ALA A 8 -8.59 12.84 1.40
CA ALA A 8 -7.74 13.59 2.32
C ALA A 8 -6.24 13.33 2.05
N LEU A 9 -5.86 12.04 1.93
CA LEU A 9 -4.47 11.67 1.65
C LEU A 9 -4.04 12.12 0.24
N ALA A 10 -4.91 12.01 -0.76
CA ALA A 10 -4.60 12.48 -2.11
C ALA A 10 -4.31 13.98 -2.13
N LEU A 11 -5.13 14.80 -1.47
CA LEU A 11 -4.88 16.23 -1.33
C LEU A 11 -3.58 16.52 -0.59
N HIS A 12 -3.30 15.78 0.51
CA HIS A 12 -2.04 15.92 1.23
C HIS A 12 -0.83 15.60 0.34
N LEU A 13 -0.87 14.48 -0.40
CA LEU A 13 0.19 14.11 -1.35
C LEU A 13 0.36 15.17 -2.45
N GLN A 14 -0.74 15.76 -2.92
CA GLN A 14 -0.71 16.85 -3.89
C GLN A 14 -0.06 18.11 -3.32
N ASP A 15 -0.33 18.46 -2.06
CA ASP A 15 0.32 19.55 -1.34
C ASP A 15 1.84 19.32 -1.19
N GLN A 16 2.28 18.06 -1.09
CA GLN A 16 3.68 17.63 -1.14
C GLN A 16 4.24 17.56 -2.58
N GLY A 17 3.49 18.06 -3.54
CA GLY A 17 3.87 18.15 -4.94
C GLY A 17 3.84 16.82 -5.70
N VAL A 18 3.15 15.78 -5.20
CA VAL A 18 2.92 14.54 -5.94
C VAL A 18 1.91 14.78 -7.04
N GLY A 19 2.26 14.38 -8.24
CA GLY A 19 1.40 14.49 -9.41
C GLY A 19 1.47 13.24 -10.29
N ARG A 20 0.87 13.36 -11.47
CA ARG A 20 0.80 12.29 -12.45
C ARG A 20 2.18 11.75 -12.82
N GLY A 21 2.36 10.44 -12.70
CA GLY A 21 3.61 9.75 -13.02
C GLY A 21 4.68 9.80 -11.93
N ASP A 22 4.52 10.59 -10.85
CA ASP A 22 5.40 10.51 -9.68
C ASP A 22 5.24 9.17 -8.96
N ARG A 23 6.31 8.66 -8.37
CA ARG A 23 6.27 7.39 -7.64
C ARG A 23 6.09 7.67 -6.15
N VAL A 24 5.12 6.97 -5.58
CA VAL A 24 4.90 6.89 -4.13
C VAL A 24 5.24 5.46 -3.71
N ALA A 25 6.28 5.33 -2.88
CA ALA A 25 6.68 4.05 -2.33
C ALA A 25 6.07 3.85 -0.94
N ALA A 26 5.85 2.60 -0.56
CA ALA A 26 5.37 2.26 0.77
C ALA A 26 6.15 1.12 1.40
N TYR A 27 6.36 1.23 2.71
CA TYR A 27 6.93 0.21 3.58
C TYR A 27 5.90 -0.07 4.68
N LEU A 28 4.84 -0.81 4.31
CA LEU A 28 3.62 -0.98 5.10
C LEU A 28 3.18 -2.44 5.20
N PRO A 29 2.65 -2.87 6.36
CA PRO A 29 2.01 -4.16 6.52
C PRO A 29 0.60 -4.18 5.89
N ASN A 30 -0.09 -5.34 5.98
CA ASN A 30 -1.44 -5.52 5.44
C ASN A 30 -2.51 -4.89 6.34
N VAL A 31 -2.56 -3.57 6.35
CA VAL A 31 -3.47 -2.75 7.16
C VAL A 31 -4.29 -1.80 6.28
N PRO A 32 -5.42 -1.24 6.77
CA PRO A 32 -6.24 -0.31 6.01
C PRO A 32 -5.47 0.90 5.45
N ALA A 33 -4.45 1.37 6.17
CA ALA A 33 -3.60 2.47 5.72
C ALA A 33 -2.90 2.18 4.37
N ALA A 34 -2.50 0.92 4.12
CA ALA A 34 -1.88 0.54 2.85
C ALA A 34 -2.88 0.63 1.68
N VAL A 35 -4.13 0.26 1.91
CA VAL A 35 -5.21 0.39 0.90
C VAL A 35 -5.53 1.86 0.63
N VAL A 36 -5.66 2.66 1.68
CA VAL A 36 -5.88 4.12 1.54
C VAL A 36 -4.75 4.76 0.75
N ALA A 37 -3.49 4.40 1.04
CA ALA A 37 -2.31 4.93 0.38
C ALA A 37 -2.24 4.55 -1.12
N LEU A 38 -2.52 3.29 -1.45
CA LEU A 38 -2.64 2.83 -2.84
C LEU A 38 -3.69 3.64 -3.61
N LEU A 39 -4.91 3.72 -3.05
CA LEU A 39 -6.03 4.38 -3.73
C LEU A 39 -5.80 5.89 -3.87
N ALA A 40 -5.23 6.55 -2.84
CA ALA A 40 -4.88 7.96 -2.90
C ALA A 40 -3.80 8.23 -3.98
N THR A 41 -2.77 7.40 -4.05
CA THR A 41 -1.73 7.48 -5.07
C THR A 41 -2.32 7.31 -6.47
N ALA A 42 -3.12 6.28 -6.68
CA ALA A 42 -3.77 6.00 -7.96
C ALA A 42 -4.71 7.12 -8.40
N SER A 43 -5.43 7.74 -7.47
CA SER A 43 -6.38 8.81 -7.76
C SER A 43 -5.72 10.11 -8.27
N LEU A 44 -4.42 10.29 -8.03
CA LEU A 44 -3.61 11.39 -8.59
C LEU A 44 -2.95 11.01 -9.93
N GLY A 45 -3.13 9.79 -10.42
CA GLY A 45 -2.34 9.26 -11.52
C GLY A 45 -0.86 9.10 -11.18
N ALA A 46 -0.51 9.06 -9.90
CA ALA A 46 0.82 8.70 -9.42
C ALA A 46 0.98 7.17 -9.42
N VAL A 47 2.22 6.70 -9.36
CA VAL A 47 2.56 5.28 -9.51
C VAL A 47 2.90 4.69 -8.14
N TRP A 48 2.18 3.65 -7.75
CA TRP A 48 2.35 2.97 -6.48
C TRP A 48 3.42 1.89 -6.52
N SER A 49 4.15 1.73 -5.43
CA SER A 49 5.00 0.56 -5.18
C SER A 49 5.07 0.27 -3.68
N VAL A 50 5.02 -1.00 -3.27
CA VAL A 50 5.04 -1.35 -1.86
C VAL A 50 5.99 -2.52 -1.59
N CYS A 51 6.69 -2.44 -0.47
CA CYS A 51 7.44 -3.54 0.16
C CYS A 51 6.91 -3.77 1.56
N ALA A 52 6.83 -5.02 1.96
CA ALA A 52 6.39 -5.37 3.31
C ALA A 52 7.52 -5.14 4.34
N PRO A 53 7.18 -4.80 5.58
CA PRO A 53 8.16 -4.51 6.63
C PRO A 53 8.95 -5.72 7.15
N ASP A 54 8.59 -6.94 6.75
CA ASP A 54 9.37 -8.15 6.99
C ASP A 54 10.55 -8.31 6.01
N MET A 55 10.55 -7.52 4.92
CA MET A 55 11.66 -7.48 3.98
C MET A 55 12.83 -6.69 4.55
N GLY A 56 14.06 -7.23 4.42
CA GLY A 56 15.28 -6.56 4.86
C GLY A 56 15.52 -5.23 4.13
N THR A 57 16.10 -4.26 4.83
CA THR A 57 16.30 -2.89 4.36
C THR A 57 17.04 -2.82 3.02
N ASP A 58 18.11 -3.59 2.83
CA ASP A 58 18.88 -3.61 1.58
C ASP A 58 18.01 -4.10 0.41
N ALA A 59 17.21 -5.14 0.64
CA ALA A 59 16.30 -5.67 -0.37
C ALA A 59 15.20 -4.67 -0.76
N VAL A 60 14.78 -3.79 0.15
CA VAL A 60 13.85 -2.70 -0.13
C VAL A 60 14.55 -1.58 -0.91
N LEU A 61 15.76 -1.21 -0.50
CA LEU A 61 16.59 -0.21 -1.20
C LEU A 61 16.90 -0.62 -2.64
N ASP A 62 17.22 -1.91 -2.87
CA ASP A 62 17.46 -2.44 -4.21
C ASP A 62 16.26 -2.28 -5.15
N ARG A 63 15.05 -2.23 -4.59
CA ARG A 63 13.81 -2.00 -5.33
C ARG A 63 13.54 -0.52 -5.53
N PHE A 64 13.50 0.22 -4.43
CA PHE A 64 13.04 1.61 -4.46
C PHE A 64 14.03 2.56 -5.11
N ARG A 65 15.33 2.31 -5.08
CA ARG A 65 16.33 3.09 -5.83
C ARG A 65 16.08 3.08 -7.34
N GLN A 66 15.56 1.98 -7.89
CA GLN A 66 15.29 1.86 -9.32
C GLN A 66 14.10 2.71 -9.77
N ILE A 67 13.20 3.07 -8.87
CA ILE A 67 11.99 3.81 -9.20
C ILE A 67 12.02 5.27 -8.71
N GLU A 68 13.04 5.65 -7.94
CA GLU A 68 13.25 7.01 -7.45
C GLU A 68 11.97 7.63 -6.86
N PRO A 69 11.43 7.10 -5.75
CA PRO A 69 10.17 7.56 -5.19
C PRO A 69 10.31 8.99 -4.64
N LYS A 70 9.29 9.80 -4.83
CA LYS A 70 9.19 11.16 -4.32
C LYS A 70 8.71 11.20 -2.87
N VAL A 71 7.80 10.29 -2.52
CA VAL A 71 7.24 10.14 -1.18
C VAL A 71 7.39 8.69 -0.73
N LEU A 72 7.74 8.51 0.54
CA LEU A 72 7.71 7.22 1.23
C LEU A 72 6.62 7.23 2.30
N ILE A 73 5.75 6.23 2.31
CA ILE A 73 4.79 5.99 3.38
C ILE A 73 5.29 4.76 4.16
N ALA A 74 5.68 4.95 5.42
CA ALA A 74 6.32 3.89 6.20
C ALA A 74 5.69 3.71 7.57
N CYS A 75 5.76 2.50 8.14
CA CYS A 75 5.32 2.24 9.51
C CYS A 75 6.51 2.18 10.47
N ASN A 76 6.27 2.56 11.74
CA ASN A 76 7.26 2.49 12.81
C ASN A 76 7.57 1.05 13.28
N GLY A 77 6.67 0.10 12.99
CA GLY A 77 6.83 -1.30 13.36
C GLY A 77 5.64 -2.15 13.00
N VAL A 78 5.75 -3.46 13.24
CA VAL A 78 4.72 -4.47 12.90
C VAL A 78 4.63 -5.54 13.97
N VAL A 79 3.48 -6.22 14.03
CA VAL A 79 3.32 -7.45 14.81
C VAL A 79 3.46 -8.64 13.85
N TYR A 80 4.42 -9.52 14.11
CA TYR A 80 4.59 -10.74 13.32
C TYR A 80 4.89 -11.94 14.24
N ALA A 81 4.22 -13.05 14.02
CA ALA A 81 4.32 -14.26 14.82
C ALA A 81 4.16 -14.00 16.34
N GLY A 82 3.22 -13.08 16.71
CA GLY A 82 2.91 -12.73 18.10
C GLY A 82 3.98 -11.85 18.77
N ARG A 83 4.87 -11.24 18.01
CA ARG A 83 5.93 -10.35 18.53
C ARG A 83 5.89 -9.01 17.82
N GLU A 84 6.19 -7.95 18.57
CA GLU A 84 6.40 -6.62 18.02
C GLU A 84 7.83 -6.53 17.43
N HIS A 85 7.90 -5.98 16.24
CA HIS A 85 9.14 -5.72 15.53
C HIS A 85 9.24 -4.22 15.22
N ASP A 86 10.12 -3.53 15.91
CA ASP A 86 10.48 -2.15 15.64
C ASP A 86 11.12 -2.02 14.25
N ARG A 87 10.68 -1.04 13.46
CA ARG A 87 11.16 -0.75 12.10
C ARG A 87 11.74 0.65 11.95
N ARG A 88 11.88 1.40 13.03
CA ARG A 88 12.36 2.79 13.01
C ARG A 88 13.75 2.91 12.39
N GLU A 89 14.69 2.05 12.76
CA GLU A 89 16.04 2.00 12.16
C GLU A 89 15.98 1.68 10.66
N SER A 90 15.09 0.75 10.25
CA SER A 90 14.89 0.44 8.84
C SER A 90 14.36 1.65 8.09
N VAL A 91 13.39 2.38 8.65
CA VAL A 91 12.83 3.59 8.03
C VAL A 91 13.91 4.69 7.90
N GLN A 92 14.73 4.90 8.94
CA GLN A 92 15.86 5.84 8.88
C GLN A 92 16.84 5.47 7.75
N ALA A 93 17.20 4.18 7.66
CA ALA A 93 18.10 3.71 6.61
C ALA A 93 17.49 3.83 5.20
N LEU A 94 16.17 3.60 5.05
CA LEU A 94 15.46 3.84 3.79
C LEU A 94 15.50 5.33 3.40
N CYS A 95 15.24 6.23 4.35
CA CYS A 95 15.31 7.68 4.10
C CYS A 95 16.71 8.12 3.68
N ALA A 96 17.74 7.65 4.38
CA ALA A 96 19.14 7.94 4.05
C ALA A 96 19.58 7.36 2.70
N GLY A 97 19.04 6.19 2.32
CA GLY A 97 19.39 5.45 1.13
C GLY A 97 18.62 5.84 -0.15
N LEU A 98 17.61 6.73 -0.06
CA LEU A 98 16.73 7.16 -1.15
C LEU A 98 16.82 8.68 -1.36
N PRO A 99 17.82 9.18 -2.09
CA PRO A 99 18.05 10.63 -2.26
C PRO A 99 16.94 11.34 -3.05
N SER A 100 16.05 10.61 -3.71
CA SER A 100 14.90 11.15 -4.43
C SER A 100 13.75 11.58 -3.51
N LEU A 101 13.74 11.11 -2.24
CA LEU A 101 12.69 11.41 -1.29
C LEU A 101 12.64 12.91 -0.96
N ARG A 102 11.43 13.43 -0.96
CA ARG A 102 11.14 14.82 -0.55
C ARG A 102 10.27 14.86 0.70
N HIS A 103 9.49 13.80 0.94
CA HIS A 103 8.58 13.74 2.06
C HIS A 103 8.34 12.30 2.53
N VAL A 104 8.09 12.13 3.82
CA VAL A 104 7.74 10.85 4.44
C VAL A 104 6.44 10.97 5.22
N LEU A 105 5.54 10.00 5.05
CA LEU A 105 4.38 9.84 5.93
C LEU A 105 4.60 8.65 6.85
N LEU A 106 4.68 8.91 8.16
CA LEU A 106 4.92 7.87 9.15
C LEU A 106 3.60 7.39 9.78
N LEU A 107 3.33 6.09 9.63
CA LEU A 107 2.24 5.38 10.29
C LEU A 107 2.73 4.87 11.65
N ASP A 108 2.10 5.36 12.73
CA ASP A 108 2.32 4.86 14.09
C ASP A 108 1.55 3.53 14.28
N ASN A 109 2.05 2.44 13.68
CA ASN A 109 1.42 1.11 13.70
C ASN A 109 1.64 0.38 15.03
N LEU A 110 2.80 0.58 15.67
CA LEU A 110 3.04 0.16 17.04
C LEU A 110 2.94 1.37 17.97
N PRO A 111 2.04 1.31 18.98
CA PRO A 111 1.90 2.40 19.93
C PRO A 111 3.10 2.50 20.88
N GLY A 112 3.34 3.70 21.40
CA GLY A 112 4.36 3.94 22.43
C GLY A 112 5.82 4.03 21.95
N LEU A 113 6.09 3.85 20.67
CA LEU A 113 7.40 4.08 20.09
C LEU A 113 7.63 5.58 19.82
N GLU A 114 8.77 6.09 20.25
CA GLU A 114 9.21 7.44 19.87
C GLU A 114 9.44 7.52 18.35
N ARG A 115 9.25 8.70 17.79
CA ARG A 115 9.47 8.86 16.35
C ARG A 115 10.95 8.91 16.03
N PRO A 116 11.37 8.27 14.94
CA PRO A 116 12.72 8.40 14.43
C PRO A 116 12.94 9.81 13.84
N GLU A 117 14.16 10.33 13.97
CA GLU A 117 14.62 11.47 13.18
C GLU A 117 14.96 10.96 11.77
N LEU A 118 14.34 11.52 10.74
CA LEU A 118 14.42 10.97 9.38
C LEU A 118 15.36 11.74 8.44
N GLY A 119 15.79 12.94 8.81
CA GLY A 119 16.63 13.79 7.95
C GLY A 119 15.93 14.27 6.66
N VAL A 120 14.62 14.08 6.57
CA VAL A 120 13.74 14.51 5.48
C VAL A 120 12.43 14.98 6.09
N ASP A 121 11.73 15.89 5.41
CA ASP A 121 10.43 16.38 5.87
C ASP A 121 9.44 15.24 6.03
N HIS A 122 8.71 15.24 7.14
CA HIS A 122 7.78 14.15 7.44
C HIS A 122 6.58 14.58 8.27
N ASP A 123 5.46 13.90 8.02
CA ASP A 123 4.20 14.05 8.74
C ASP A 123 3.70 12.71 9.27
N ARG A 124 2.67 12.77 10.12
CA ARG A 124 1.94 11.59 10.56
C ARG A 124 0.91 11.20 9.52
N PHE A 125 0.86 9.92 9.19
CA PHE A 125 -0.17 9.37 8.29
C PHE A 125 -1.58 9.70 8.77
N HIS A 126 -1.86 9.52 10.07
CA HIS A 126 -3.19 9.78 10.61
C HIS A 126 -3.58 11.27 10.55
N CYS A 127 -2.62 12.20 10.63
CA CYS A 127 -2.91 13.63 10.44
C CYS A 127 -3.26 13.92 8.97
N ALA A 128 -2.55 13.32 8.03
CA ALA A 128 -2.82 13.48 6.60
C ALA A 128 -4.23 12.97 6.21
N VAL A 129 -4.70 11.87 6.82
CA VAL A 129 -6.04 11.32 6.55
C VAL A 129 -7.16 11.90 7.42
N ALA A 130 -6.83 12.73 8.43
CA ALA A 130 -7.82 13.33 9.33
C ALA A 130 -8.60 14.49 8.72
N ARG A 131 -8.08 15.07 7.63
CA ARG A 131 -8.72 16.19 6.93
C ARG A 131 -10.15 15.83 6.52
N ASP A 132 -11.09 16.72 6.82
CA ASP A 132 -12.53 16.54 6.51
C ASP A 132 -13.15 17.92 6.27
N ASP A 133 -12.92 18.46 5.09
CA ASP A 133 -13.37 19.78 4.67
C ASP A 133 -14.06 19.73 3.28
N ALA A 134 -14.46 20.89 2.81
CA ALA A 134 -15.13 21.03 1.51
C ALA A 134 -14.24 20.54 0.32
N ALA A 135 -12.90 20.67 0.42
CA ALA A 135 -11.99 20.18 -0.61
C ALA A 135 -11.97 18.64 -0.66
N VAL A 136 -11.97 17.99 0.52
CA VAL A 136 -12.08 16.52 0.63
C VAL A 136 -13.42 16.04 0.07
N ALA A 137 -14.51 16.73 0.39
CA ALA A 137 -15.84 16.37 -0.11
C ALA A 137 -15.96 16.54 -1.64
N ALA A 138 -15.27 17.52 -2.21
CA ALA A 138 -15.28 17.84 -3.64
C ALA A 138 -14.17 17.15 -4.42
N PHE A 139 -13.31 16.33 -3.78
CA PHE A 139 -12.20 15.69 -4.46
C PHE A 139 -12.69 14.68 -5.52
N GLU A 140 -12.17 14.82 -6.73
CA GLU A 140 -12.38 13.89 -7.85
C GLU A 140 -11.05 13.32 -8.32
N PRO A 141 -10.97 11.99 -8.58
CA PRO A 141 -9.77 11.37 -9.11
C PRO A 141 -9.39 11.91 -10.50
N HIS A 142 -8.11 11.95 -10.79
CA HIS A 142 -7.60 12.35 -12.09
C HIS A 142 -7.82 11.24 -13.12
N TRP A 143 -8.42 11.59 -14.25
CA TRP A 143 -8.54 10.69 -15.38
C TRP A 143 -7.20 10.49 -16.08
N VAL A 144 -6.87 9.24 -16.36
CA VAL A 144 -5.62 8.84 -16.99
C VAL A 144 -5.87 7.94 -18.20
N PRO A 145 -4.97 7.88 -19.20
CA PRO A 145 -5.08 6.94 -20.31
C PRO A 145 -5.06 5.48 -19.84
N PHE A 146 -5.55 4.58 -20.67
CA PHE A 146 -5.63 3.15 -20.42
C PHE A 146 -4.29 2.52 -20.02
N ASP A 147 -3.23 2.91 -20.70
CA ASP A 147 -1.87 2.40 -20.52
C ASP A 147 -1.04 3.15 -19.46
N HIS A 148 -1.64 4.15 -18.80
CA HIS A 148 -0.97 4.90 -17.76
C HIS A 148 -0.53 3.99 -16.60
N PRO A 149 0.73 4.09 -16.12
CA PRO A 149 1.22 3.28 -15.01
C PRO A 149 0.37 3.42 -13.75
N LEU A 150 0.00 2.29 -13.14
CA LEU A 150 -0.73 2.22 -11.88
C LEU A 150 0.19 1.84 -10.74
N TRP A 151 0.90 0.73 -10.88
CA TRP A 151 1.82 0.24 -9.86
C TRP A 151 3.04 -0.46 -10.45
N ILE A 152 4.06 -0.59 -9.59
CA ILE A 152 5.29 -1.31 -9.87
C ILE A 152 5.41 -2.44 -8.84
N VAL A 153 5.46 -3.67 -9.33
CA VAL A 153 5.80 -4.88 -8.57
C VAL A 153 7.16 -5.41 -9.03
N TYR A 154 7.73 -6.36 -8.28
CA TYR A 154 9.08 -6.85 -8.57
C TYR A 154 9.09 -8.35 -8.75
N SER A 155 9.80 -8.81 -9.77
CA SER A 155 10.16 -10.21 -9.90
C SER A 155 11.50 -10.49 -9.21
N SER A 156 11.67 -11.70 -8.68
CA SER A 156 12.88 -12.10 -7.95
C SER A 156 14.15 -12.14 -8.77
N GLY A 157 14.08 -12.04 -10.11
CA GLY A 157 15.22 -12.13 -10.99
C GLY A 157 16.10 -13.37 -10.71
N THR A 158 16.49 -14.11 -11.71
CA THR A 158 17.34 -15.31 -11.52
C THR A 158 18.82 -14.96 -11.34
N THR A 159 19.24 -13.73 -11.65
CA THR A 159 20.67 -13.36 -11.76
C THR A 159 20.94 -11.90 -11.40
N GLY A 160 20.44 -11.38 -10.29
CA GLY A 160 20.78 -10.00 -9.92
C GLY A 160 19.66 -9.23 -9.18
N LEU A 161 19.65 -7.92 -9.35
CA LEU A 161 18.65 -7.05 -8.73
C LEU A 161 17.22 -7.43 -9.14
N PRO A 162 16.24 -7.27 -8.24
CA PRO A 162 14.82 -7.44 -8.55
C PRO A 162 14.42 -6.55 -9.73
N LYS A 163 13.68 -7.10 -10.69
CA LYS A 163 13.25 -6.35 -11.87
C LYS A 163 11.92 -5.67 -11.61
N PRO A 164 11.81 -4.33 -11.77
CA PRO A 164 10.55 -3.63 -11.66
C PRO A 164 9.66 -3.96 -12.86
N LEU A 165 8.41 -4.34 -12.58
CA LEU A 165 7.38 -4.63 -13.57
C LEU A 165 6.28 -3.58 -13.42
N VAL A 166 6.12 -2.77 -14.44
CA VAL A 166 5.14 -1.68 -14.47
C VAL A 166 3.81 -2.21 -15.05
N HIS A 167 2.73 -2.03 -14.31
CA HIS A 167 1.38 -2.39 -14.76
C HIS A 167 0.55 -1.13 -14.97
N GLY A 168 -0.14 -1.05 -16.11
CA GLY A 168 -1.05 0.06 -16.43
C GLY A 168 -2.46 -0.15 -15.88
N HIS A 169 -3.17 0.96 -15.66
CA HIS A 169 -4.54 0.97 -15.13
C HIS A 169 -5.48 0.04 -15.89
N GLY A 170 -5.57 0.20 -17.20
CA GLY A 170 -6.49 -0.58 -18.02
C GLY A 170 -6.18 -2.06 -18.06
N GLY A 171 -4.88 -2.42 -18.17
CA GLY A 171 -4.44 -3.82 -18.14
C GLY A 171 -4.77 -4.52 -16.84
N VAL A 172 -4.58 -3.82 -15.71
CA VAL A 172 -4.94 -4.33 -14.38
C VAL A 172 -6.45 -4.56 -14.27
N MET A 173 -7.28 -3.59 -14.71
CA MET A 173 -8.74 -3.72 -14.66
C MET A 173 -9.23 -4.89 -15.51
N LEU A 174 -8.72 -5.03 -16.75
CA LEU A 174 -9.11 -6.12 -17.65
C LEU A 174 -8.69 -7.50 -17.14
N MET A 175 -7.63 -7.58 -16.34
CA MET A 175 -7.15 -8.84 -15.79
C MET A 175 -7.79 -9.16 -14.43
N ALA A 176 -7.93 -8.17 -13.56
CA ALA A 176 -8.42 -8.37 -12.20
C ALA A 176 -9.90 -8.82 -12.17
N LEU A 177 -10.76 -8.18 -12.96
CA LEU A 177 -12.20 -8.51 -12.98
C LEU A 177 -12.48 -9.95 -13.41
N PRO A 178 -11.99 -10.45 -14.57
CA PRO A 178 -12.20 -11.86 -14.93
C PRO A 178 -11.53 -12.83 -13.95
N LEU A 179 -10.34 -12.50 -13.42
CA LEU A 179 -9.66 -13.35 -12.46
C LEU A 179 -10.50 -13.52 -11.19
N LEU A 180 -11.03 -12.45 -10.64
CA LEU A 180 -11.82 -12.49 -9.41
C LEU A 180 -13.19 -13.16 -9.66
N VAL A 181 -13.95 -12.67 -10.65
CA VAL A 181 -15.34 -13.09 -10.85
C VAL A 181 -15.43 -14.47 -11.53
N LEU A 182 -14.65 -14.71 -12.60
CA LEU A 182 -14.81 -15.93 -13.40
C LEU A 182 -13.94 -17.11 -12.93
N HIS A 183 -12.74 -16.82 -12.38
CA HIS A 183 -11.82 -17.88 -12.00
C HIS A 183 -11.80 -18.16 -10.50
N ASN A 184 -12.06 -17.17 -9.67
CA ASN A 184 -12.05 -17.35 -8.20
C ASN A 184 -13.45 -17.30 -7.59
N ASP A 185 -14.50 -17.09 -8.40
CA ASP A 185 -15.90 -17.01 -7.95
C ASP A 185 -16.06 -16.01 -6.78
N VAL A 186 -15.28 -14.93 -6.78
CA VAL A 186 -15.42 -13.84 -5.83
C VAL A 186 -16.66 -13.07 -6.21
N GLY A 187 -17.63 -13.03 -5.30
CA GLY A 187 -18.95 -12.55 -5.59
C GLY A 187 -19.00 -11.07 -5.93
N CYS A 188 -19.86 -10.76 -6.87
CA CYS A 188 -20.15 -9.40 -7.24
C CYS A 188 -21.30 -8.87 -6.36
N SER A 189 -21.11 -7.70 -5.75
CA SER A 189 -22.14 -7.04 -4.94
C SER A 189 -23.42 -6.67 -5.72
N TYR A 190 -23.39 -6.80 -7.05
CA TYR A 190 -24.57 -6.63 -7.92
C TYR A 190 -25.57 -7.78 -7.79
N ARG A 191 -25.14 -8.93 -7.27
CA ARG A 191 -26.02 -10.06 -7.02
C ARG A 191 -26.50 -10.02 -5.58
N PRO A 192 -27.82 -10.02 -5.31
CA PRO A 192 -28.34 -9.96 -3.94
C PRO A 192 -27.79 -11.04 -3.02
N GLU A 193 -27.59 -12.27 -3.54
CA GLU A 193 -27.11 -13.45 -2.82
C GLU A 193 -25.63 -13.35 -2.40
N THR A 194 -24.82 -12.55 -3.11
CA THR A 194 -23.39 -12.34 -2.81
C THR A 194 -23.11 -11.00 -2.11
N ARG A 195 -24.17 -10.23 -1.81
CA ARG A 195 -24.02 -8.95 -1.14
C ARG A 195 -23.42 -9.13 0.26
N GLY A 196 -22.32 -8.42 0.53
CA GLY A 196 -21.60 -8.51 1.78
C GLY A 196 -20.60 -9.66 1.86
N GLU A 197 -20.32 -10.33 0.75
CA GLU A 197 -19.27 -11.33 0.67
C GLU A 197 -17.93 -10.76 1.14
N ARG A 198 -17.13 -11.61 1.80
CA ARG A 198 -15.83 -11.25 2.35
C ARG A 198 -14.74 -12.00 1.62
N PHE A 199 -13.72 -11.24 1.18
CA PHE A 199 -12.57 -11.79 0.50
C PHE A 199 -11.31 -11.57 1.33
N PHE A 200 -10.61 -12.64 1.62
CA PHE A 200 -9.34 -12.67 2.32
C PHE A 200 -8.33 -13.49 1.54
N TRP A 201 -7.16 -12.92 1.33
CA TRP A 201 -6.02 -13.64 0.77
C TRP A 201 -4.79 -13.33 1.62
N TYR A 202 -4.28 -14.31 2.34
CA TYR A 202 -3.06 -14.09 3.10
C TYR A 202 -1.88 -13.88 2.16
N SER A 203 -1.35 -12.68 2.15
CA SER A 203 -0.20 -12.28 1.34
C SER A 203 0.57 -11.14 1.98
N SER A 204 1.87 -11.11 1.76
CA SER A 204 2.69 -9.94 2.00
C SER A 204 2.28 -8.80 1.07
N THR A 205 2.29 -7.56 1.54
CA THR A 205 1.95 -6.37 0.73
C THR A 205 2.88 -6.20 -0.47
N GLY A 206 4.11 -6.71 -0.40
CA GLY A 206 5.08 -6.69 -1.51
C GLY A 206 4.80 -7.72 -2.62
N TRP A 207 3.79 -8.59 -2.48
CA TRP A 207 3.42 -9.58 -3.47
C TRP A 207 2.20 -9.15 -4.29
N VAL A 208 2.18 -9.54 -5.57
CA VAL A 208 1.04 -9.25 -6.47
C VAL A 208 -0.29 -9.81 -5.96
N MET A 209 -0.28 -10.86 -5.13
CA MET A 209 -1.48 -11.41 -4.52
C MET A 209 -2.18 -10.44 -3.56
N TRP A 210 -1.43 -9.53 -2.93
CA TRP A 210 -2.03 -8.44 -2.15
C TRP A 210 -2.83 -7.49 -3.06
N ASN A 211 -2.29 -7.19 -4.25
CA ASN A 211 -2.99 -6.37 -5.23
C ASN A 211 -4.29 -7.06 -5.71
N CYS A 212 -4.26 -8.41 -5.87
CA CYS A 212 -5.46 -9.19 -6.16
C CYS A 212 -6.48 -9.13 -5.02
N GLN A 213 -6.03 -9.18 -3.75
CA GLN A 213 -6.90 -9.03 -2.59
C GLN A 213 -7.62 -7.68 -2.59
N VAL A 214 -6.86 -6.59 -2.80
CA VAL A 214 -7.43 -5.23 -2.89
C VAL A 214 -8.34 -5.09 -4.11
N GLY A 215 -8.05 -5.83 -5.17
CA GLY A 215 -8.89 -5.92 -6.38
C GLY A 215 -10.32 -6.33 -6.10
N GLY A 216 -10.60 -7.08 -5.02
CA GLY A 216 -11.97 -7.42 -4.59
C GLY A 216 -12.87 -6.21 -4.34
N LEU A 217 -12.29 -5.03 -4.07
CA LEU A 217 -13.06 -3.78 -3.93
C LEU A 217 -13.71 -3.35 -5.25
N LEU A 218 -13.18 -3.78 -6.41
CA LEU A 218 -13.77 -3.47 -7.73
C LEU A 218 -15.14 -4.13 -7.92
N ASP A 219 -15.36 -5.28 -7.28
CA ASP A 219 -16.62 -6.02 -7.32
C ASP A 219 -17.53 -5.72 -6.14
N GLY A 220 -17.15 -4.75 -5.30
CA GLY A 220 -17.89 -4.39 -4.10
C GLY A 220 -17.82 -5.43 -2.98
N THR A 221 -16.89 -6.36 -3.06
CA THR A 221 -16.61 -7.34 -2.01
C THR A 221 -15.92 -6.68 -0.83
N THR A 222 -16.20 -7.14 0.40
CA THR A 222 -15.51 -6.68 1.60
C THR A 222 -14.09 -7.26 1.63
N CYS A 223 -13.08 -6.43 1.48
CA CYS A 223 -11.68 -6.83 1.60
C CYS A 223 -11.30 -6.98 3.08
N CYS A 224 -10.96 -8.21 3.49
CA CYS A 224 -10.50 -8.50 4.85
C CYS A 224 -8.98 -8.39 4.92
N LEU A 225 -8.49 -7.56 5.84
CA LEU A 225 -7.07 -7.31 6.04
C LEU A 225 -6.62 -7.90 7.39
N PHE A 226 -5.38 -8.36 7.44
CA PHE A 226 -4.80 -8.92 8.65
C PHE A 226 -3.32 -8.53 8.76
N ASP A 227 -2.99 -7.81 9.83
CA ASP A 227 -1.60 -7.44 10.15
C ASP A 227 -1.01 -8.50 11.09
N GLY A 228 -0.23 -9.41 10.53
CA GLY A 228 0.41 -10.47 11.28
C GLY A 228 0.54 -11.79 10.53
N SER A 229 0.83 -12.86 11.25
CA SER A 229 0.86 -14.21 10.73
C SER A 229 -0.36 -14.98 11.23
N PRO A 230 -1.26 -15.48 10.35
CA PRO A 230 -2.42 -16.28 10.78
C PRO A 230 -2.01 -17.60 11.43
N GLY A 231 -0.77 -18.08 11.19
CA GLY A 231 -0.20 -19.21 11.92
C GLY A 231 0.21 -18.91 13.36
N GLY A 232 0.03 -17.67 13.85
CA GLY A 232 0.44 -17.29 15.19
C GLY A 232 1.95 -17.44 15.43
N SER A 233 2.34 -17.81 16.64
CA SER A 233 3.71 -18.19 16.96
C SER A 233 3.91 -19.71 16.84
N LYS A 234 5.18 -20.17 16.74
CA LYS A 234 5.50 -21.61 16.81
C LYS A 234 4.99 -22.29 18.09
N ALA A 235 4.86 -21.53 19.18
CA ALA A 235 4.38 -22.03 20.47
C ALA A 235 2.85 -22.01 20.59
N GLN A 236 2.18 -21.11 19.86
CA GLN A 236 0.72 -20.98 19.85
C GLN A 236 0.26 -20.61 18.43
N PRO A 237 0.05 -21.62 17.56
CA PRO A 237 -0.60 -21.38 16.28
C PRO A 237 -2.01 -20.88 16.53
N ASP A 238 -2.34 -19.74 15.95
CA ASP A 238 -3.69 -19.16 16.04
C ASP A 238 -4.41 -19.32 14.70
N TRP A 239 -5.25 -20.35 14.63
CA TRP A 239 -6.10 -20.63 13.47
C TRP A 239 -7.53 -20.11 13.67
N SER A 240 -7.78 -19.32 14.70
CA SER A 240 -9.10 -18.74 15.01
C SER A 240 -9.36 -17.42 14.27
N VAL A 241 -8.43 -16.98 13.44
CA VAL A 241 -8.48 -15.72 12.70
C VAL A 241 -9.37 -15.83 11.47
#